data_fdb49b03399dfcc271387ad93a2b60c1
#
_entry.id   fdb49b03399dfcc271387ad93a2b60c1
#
_cell.length_a   1.000
_cell.length_b   1.000
_cell.length_c   1.000
_cell.angle_alpha   90.00
_cell.angle_beta   90.00
_cell.angle_gamma   90.00
#
_symmetry.space_group_name_H-M   'P 1'
#
loop_
_entity.id
_entity.type
_entity.pdbx_description
1 polymer ?
#
loop_
_entity_poly.entity_id
_entity_poly.type
_entity_poly.pdbx_seq_one_letter_code
_entity_poly.pdbx_strand_id
1 'polypeptide(L)'
;WLAEKECQSLVTSAAPGGRPRPLTMDLEMITPVAFDWDKDGDLDLIVGDEDGRVAFIENTGKFTADHTPVFLPPRYFQQEAADVKFGALATPCGFDWDGDGDTDIICGNTAGYLAFIENLSGPGVEQPKWAAPRRLEAGGKVIRIQAGPNGSIQGPCEAKWGYTTLTVADWDGDGLPDIVANSIWGKVHWYRNVGTRKAPKLAAAQPIEVEWDGPQPTLAYGWLRPEGRALLTQWRTTPVAVDWNQDGLVDLVMLDHEGYLAFFERARRGSKLVLLPPKRAFVDQPGKPLRLNAGIAGKSGRRKLCVVDWDGDGKLDLLLNSANANFLRQVDARDGKWFFQDMGTLVQQNIEGHDVSPTVADFNGDGVPDFLGGAEDGRFYYLRNPRSR
;
A
#
# COMPACT_ATOMS: atom_id res chain seq x y z
N TRP A 1 -23.11 -21.73 6.30
CA TRP A 1 -23.17 -21.85 4.84
C TRP A 1 -24.60 -22.20 4.45
N LEU A 2 -25.37 -21.18 4.09
CA LEU A 2 -26.66 -21.36 3.42
C LEU A 2 -26.33 -21.79 1.97
N ALA A 3 -27.04 -22.82 1.50
CA ALA A 3 -26.89 -23.30 0.14
C ALA A 3 -27.20 -22.13 -0.84
N GLU A 4 -26.41 -21.96 -1.88
CA GLU A 4 -26.52 -20.89 -2.90
C GLU A 4 -27.91 -20.72 -3.55
N LYS A 5 -28.86 -21.57 -3.24
CA LYS A 5 -30.21 -21.56 -3.81
C LYS A 5 -31.23 -20.67 -3.07
N GLU A 6 -30.87 -20.09 -1.92
CA GLU A 6 -31.83 -19.34 -1.08
C GLU A 6 -31.54 -17.84 -0.95
N CYS A 7 -30.39 -17.35 -1.43
CA CYS A 7 -30.07 -15.92 -1.44
C CYS A 7 -30.44 -15.31 -2.79
N GLN A 8 -31.57 -14.62 -2.89
CA GLN A 8 -31.87 -13.74 -4.02
C GLN A 8 -30.94 -12.51 -3.93
N SER A 9 -30.08 -12.35 -4.92
CA SER A 9 -29.30 -11.13 -5.04
C SER A 9 -30.18 -9.99 -5.51
N LEU A 10 -30.12 -8.83 -4.86
CA LEU A 10 -30.68 -7.60 -5.42
C LEU A 10 -30.04 -7.33 -6.79
N VAL A 11 -30.80 -6.73 -7.69
CA VAL A 11 -30.35 -6.50 -9.06
C VAL A 11 -30.29 -5.02 -9.39
N THR A 12 -29.37 -4.67 -10.27
CA THR A 12 -29.19 -3.32 -10.79
C THR A 12 -29.32 -3.30 -12.31
N SER A 13 -29.78 -2.16 -12.86
CA SER A 13 -29.78 -1.88 -14.29
C SER A 13 -29.04 -0.57 -14.56
N ALA A 14 -27.95 -0.62 -15.32
CA ALA A 14 -27.11 0.55 -15.63
C ALA A 14 -27.76 1.51 -16.66
N ALA A 15 -28.82 1.10 -17.32
CA ALA A 15 -29.55 1.91 -18.33
C ALA A 15 -31.00 1.43 -18.47
N PRO A 16 -31.93 2.30 -18.90
CA PRO A 16 -33.29 1.91 -19.23
C PRO A 16 -33.28 0.78 -20.28
N GLY A 17 -33.88 -0.36 -19.95
CA GLY A 17 -33.94 -1.53 -20.84
C GLY A 17 -32.67 -2.44 -20.80
N GLY A 18 -31.68 -2.15 -19.97
CA GLY A 18 -30.54 -3.03 -19.74
C GLY A 18 -30.94 -4.33 -19.04
N ARG A 19 -30.15 -5.40 -19.23
CA ARG A 19 -30.37 -6.66 -18.50
C ARG A 19 -30.00 -6.47 -17.02
N PRO A 20 -30.87 -6.87 -16.09
CA PRO A 20 -30.53 -6.85 -14.67
C PRO A 20 -29.24 -7.65 -14.38
N ARG A 21 -28.42 -7.12 -13.47
CA ARG A 21 -27.19 -7.76 -12.98
C ARG A 21 -27.23 -7.76 -11.46
N PRO A 22 -26.50 -8.65 -10.77
CA PRO A 22 -26.37 -8.55 -9.32
C PRO A 22 -25.88 -7.16 -8.89
N LEU A 23 -26.55 -6.58 -7.89
CA LEU A 23 -26.10 -5.33 -7.27
C LEU A 23 -24.84 -5.61 -6.48
N THR A 24 -23.78 -4.88 -6.77
CA THR A 24 -22.50 -5.03 -6.08
C THR A 24 -21.93 -3.68 -5.69
N MET A 25 -21.34 -3.60 -4.50
CA MET A 25 -20.54 -2.47 -4.05
C MET A 25 -19.10 -2.61 -4.56
N ASP A 26 -18.35 -1.51 -4.48
CA ASP A 26 -16.94 -1.47 -4.87
C ASP A 26 -16.04 -2.23 -3.89
N LEU A 27 -16.39 -2.21 -2.59
CA LEU A 27 -15.74 -2.98 -1.54
C LEU A 27 -16.74 -3.86 -0.79
N GLU A 28 -16.25 -4.64 0.12
CA GLU A 28 -16.99 -5.59 0.96
C GLU A 28 -17.30 -5.00 2.35
N MET A 29 -17.70 -5.83 3.30
CA MET A 29 -18.12 -5.44 4.65
C MET A 29 -19.18 -4.34 4.65
N ILE A 30 -20.16 -4.46 3.77
CA ILE A 30 -21.20 -3.47 3.55
C ILE A 30 -22.24 -3.47 4.66
N THR A 31 -22.69 -2.27 5.04
CA THR A 31 -23.78 -2.06 6.03
C THR A 31 -24.92 -1.28 5.36
N PRO A 32 -25.95 -1.97 4.81
CA PRO A 32 -27.06 -1.31 4.15
C PRO A 32 -28.12 -0.87 5.15
N VAL A 33 -28.75 0.28 4.87
CA VAL A 33 -29.95 0.79 5.51
C VAL A 33 -30.96 1.11 4.43
N ALA A 34 -32.19 0.59 4.55
CA ALA A 34 -33.27 0.91 3.62
C ALA A 34 -34.01 2.16 4.10
N PHE A 35 -34.18 3.12 3.22
CA PHE A 35 -34.81 4.40 3.51
C PHE A 35 -35.29 5.07 2.22
N ASP A 36 -36.50 5.60 2.22
CA ASP A 36 -37.04 6.43 1.11
C ASP A 36 -36.35 7.79 1.14
N TRP A 37 -35.22 7.90 0.42
CA TRP A 37 -34.31 9.05 0.46
C TRP A 37 -34.85 10.22 -0.34
N ASP A 38 -35.39 9.97 -1.53
CA ASP A 38 -35.86 11.01 -2.45
C ASP A 38 -37.36 11.28 -2.36
N LYS A 39 -38.07 10.53 -1.49
CA LYS A 39 -39.50 10.68 -1.18
C LYS A 39 -40.42 10.37 -2.35
N ASP A 40 -40.02 9.40 -3.18
CA ASP A 40 -40.82 8.93 -4.31
C ASP A 40 -41.78 7.77 -3.94
N GLY A 41 -41.66 7.25 -2.71
CA GLY A 41 -42.52 6.24 -2.12
C GLY A 41 -42.00 4.83 -2.22
N ASP A 42 -40.79 4.62 -2.74
CA ASP A 42 -40.12 3.34 -2.68
C ASP A 42 -38.89 3.37 -1.71
N LEU A 43 -38.32 2.22 -1.40
CA LEU A 43 -37.21 2.15 -0.46
C LEU A 43 -35.88 2.07 -1.22
N ASP A 44 -35.06 3.07 -1.03
CA ASP A 44 -33.67 3.12 -1.46
C ASP A 44 -32.74 2.41 -0.48
N LEU A 45 -31.44 2.34 -0.83
CA LEU A 45 -30.41 1.85 0.07
C LEU A 45 -29.34 2.93 0.28
N ILE A 46 -29.04 3.20 1.54
CA ILE A 46 -27.83 3.91 1.95
C ILE A 46 -26.86 2.86 2.47
N VAL A 47 -25.67 2.76 1.88
CA VAL A 47 -24.74 1.66 2.13
C VAL A 47 -23.36 2.20 2.50
N GLY A 48 -22.88 1.87 3.71
CA GLY A 48 -21.48 2.05 4.11
C GLY A 48 -20.62 0.89 3.60
N ASP A 49 -19.36 1.18 3.29
CA ASP A 49 -18.37 0.16 2.93
C ASP A 49 -17.11 0.20 3.84
N GLU A 50 -16.20 -0.75 3.64
CA GLU A 50 -15.00 -0.94 4.46
C GLU A 50 -14.05 0.28 4.43
N ASP A 51 -13.99 1.04 3.35
CA ASP A 51 -13.20 2.29 3.28
C ASP A 51 -13.84 3.47 4.03
N GLY A 52 -14.99 3.26 4.68
CA GLY A 52 -15.74 4.31 5.36
C GLY A 52 -16.47 5.25 4.39
N ARG A 53 -16.64 4.85 3.13
CA ARG A 53 -17.44 5.60 2.15
C ARG A 53 -18.91 5.22 2.31
N VAL A 54 -19.78 6.16 1.95
CA VAL A 54 -21.24 5.94 1.95
C VAL A 54 -21.76 6.14 0.54
N ALA A 55 -22.56 5.19 0.07
CA ALA A 55 -23.20 5.25 -1.23
C ALA A 55 -24.72 5.33 -1.11
N PHE A 56 -25.34 6.06 -2.00
CA PHE A 56 -26.75 6.03 -2.30
C PHE A 56 -27.02 5.07 -3.46
N ILE A 57 -27.99 4.20 -3.30
CA ILE A 57 -28.42 3.23 -4.31
C ILE A 57 -29.92 3.39 -4.47
N GLU A 58 -30.29 4.09 -5.53
CA GLU A 58 -31.66 4.47 -5.86
C GLU A 58 -32.45 3.23 -6.33
N ASN A 59 -33.62 3.00 -5.74
CA ASN A 59 -34.61 2.08 -6.26
C ASN A 59 -35.26 2.70 -7.48
N THR A 60 -35.59 1.93 -8.47
CA THR A 60 -36.21 2.44 -9.72
C THR A 60 -37.74 2.29 -9.74
N GLY A 61 -38.35 1.79 -8.66
CA GLY A 61 -39.74 1.40 -8.60
C GLY A 61 -40.09 0.21 -9.52
N LYS A 62 -39.13 -0.38 -10.20
CA LYS A 62 -39.30 -1.50 -11.13
C LYS A 62 -38.94 -2.82 -10.48
N PHE A 63 -39.54 -3.86 -10.99
CA PHE A 63 -39.31 -5.22 -10.55
C PHE A 63 -38.98 -6.12 -11.75
N THR A 64 -38.17 -7.13 -11.47
CA THR A 64 -37.94 -8.24 -12.39
C THR A 64 -39.17 -9.15 -12.47
N ALA A 65 -39.15 -10.15 -13.36
CA ALA A 65 -40.28 -11.11 -13.50
C ALA A 65 -40.50 -11.96 -12.24
N ASP A 66 -39.47 -12.12 -11.38
CA ASP A 66 -39.55 -12.82 -10.11
C ASP A 66 -39.77 -11.88 -8.89
N HIS A 67 -40.25 -10.65 -9.15
CA HIS A 67 -40.55 -9.62 -8.18
C HIS A 67 -39.32 -9.09 -7.37
N THR A 68 -38.10 -9.23 -7.89
CA THR A 68 -36.91 -8.62 -7.27
C THR A 68 -36.85 -7.13 -7.64
N PRO A 69 -36.69 -6.18 -6.67
CA PRO A 69 -36.53 -4.75 -6.98
C PRO A 69 -35.30 -4.48 -7.84
N VAL A 70 -35.41 -3.51 -8.73
CA VAL A 70 -34.31 -3.07 -9.61
C VAL A 70 -33.78 -1.73 -9.16
N PHE A 71 -32.47 -1.68 -8.84
CA PHE A 71 -31.78 -0.49 -8.38
C PHE A 71 -30.91 0.13 -9.47
N LEU A 72 -30.54 1.41 -9.30
CA LEU A 72 -29.46 2.03 -10.06
C LEU A 72 -28.08 1.64 -9.47
N PRO A 73 -26.98 1.82 -10.22
CA PRO A 73 -25.64 1.61 -9.70
C PRO A 73 -25.32 2.52 -8.51
N PRO A 74 -24.49 2.08 -7.55
CA PRO A 74 -24.12 2.88 -6.38
C PRO A 74 -23.50 4.23 -6.77
N ARG A 75 -23.97 5.30 -6.14
CA ARG A 75 -23.41 6.66 -6.23
C ARG A 75 -22.81 7.03 -4.88
N TYR A 76 -21.48 7.13 -4.79
CA TYR A 76 -20.81 7.51 -3.54
C TYR A 76 -20.99 8.99 -3.23
N PHE A 77 -21.36 9.29 -2.00
CA PHE A 77 -21.39 10.66 -1.50
C PHE A 77 -19.98 11.24 -1.46
N GLN A 78 -19.89 12.53 -1.79
CA GLN A 78 -18.67 13.31 -1.65
C GLN A 78 -18.80 14.19 -0.42
N GLN A 79 -17.74 14.27 0.38
CA GLN A 79 -17.67 15.20 1.52
C GLN A 79 -16.25 15.74 1.68
N GLU A 80 -16.12 16.93 2.24
CA GLU A 80 -14.86 17.41 2.79
C GLU A 80 -14.62 16.70 4.13
N ALA A 81 -13.47 16.06 4.27
CA ALA A 81 -13.07 15.43 5.54
C ALA A 81 -12.29 16.42 6.38
N ALA A 82 -12.48 16.38 7.71
CA ALA A 82 -11.69 17.19 8.64
C ALA A 82 -10.22 16.73 8.66
N ASP A 83 -9.99 15.42 8.47
CA ASP A 83 -8.66 14.81 8.46
C ASP A 83 -8.34 14.27 7.07
N VAL A 84 -7.07 14.25 6.70
CA VAL A 84 -6.61 13.60 5.47
C VAL A 84 -6.74 12.09 5.63
N LYS A 85 -7.40 11.45 4.66
CA LYS A 85 -7.69 10.01 4.65
C LYS A 85 -7.51 9.43 3.25
N PHE A 86 -7.08 8.17 3.19
CA PHE A 86 -7.11 7.41 1.93
C PHE A 86 -7.52 5.94 2.17
N GLY A 87 -8.81 5.69 2.17
CA GLY A 87 -9.37 4.35 2.35
C GLY A 87 -9.10 3.76 3.73
N ALA A 88 -8.83 2.46 3.77
CA ALA A 88 -8.45 1.74 4.98
C ALA A 88 -7.03 1.16 4.86
N LEU A 89 -6.35 0.95 5.99
CA LEU A 89 -4.97 0.47 6.06
C LEU A 89 -4.04 1.29 5.15
N ALA A 90 -4.04 2.61 5.33
CA ALA A 90 -3.22 3.53 4.56
C ALA A 90 -1.72 3.20 4.68
N THR A 91 -1.02 3.23 3.56
CA THR A 91 0.43 2.94 3.47
C THR A 91 1.15 4.10 2.81
N PRO A 92 1.43 5.18 3.57
CA PRO A 92 2.05 6.38 3.03
C PRO A 92 3.53 6.18 2.68
N CYS A 93 3.99 7.01 1.75
CA CYS A 93 5.39 7.30 1.46
C CYS A 93 5.52 8.81 1.29
N GLY A 94 6.29 9.47 2.16
CA GLY A 94 6.60 10.89 2.05
C GLY A 94 7.63 11.12 0.94
N PHE A 95 7.31 11.96 -0.03
CA PHE A 95 8.20 12.27 -1.14
C PHE A 95 7.73 13.54 -1.87
N ASP A 96 8.65 14.40 -2.29
CA ASP A 96 8.36 15.52 -3.19
C ASP A 96 8.04 14.97 -4.58
N TRP A 97 6.74 14.69 -4.85
CA TRP A 97 6.33 13.97 -6.05
C TRP A 97 6.33 14.82 -7.32
N ASP A 98 5.91 16.07 -7.22
CA ASP A 98 5.76 16.95 -8.39
C ASP A 98 6.89 17.96 -8.59
N GLY A 99 7.90 17.94 -7.70
CA GLY A 99 9.13 18.70 -7.85
C GLY A 99 8.99 20.18 -7.51
N ASP A 100 8.10 20.51 -6.61
CA ASP A 100 7.91 21.88 -6.13
C ASP A 100 8.72 22.21 -4.87
N GLY A 101 9.33 21.21 -4.24
CA GLY A 101 10.27 21.32 -3.12
C GLY A 101 9.65 21.08 -1.77
N ASP A 102 8.38 20.73 -1.68
CA ASP A 102 7.77 20.27 -0.45
C ASP A 102 7.56 18.75 -0.41
N THR A 103 7.20 18.21 0.75
CA THR A 103 6.96 16.79 0.89
C THR A 103 5.48 16.48 0.74
N ASP A 104 5.14 15.73 -0.29
CA ASP A 104 3.84 15.16 -0.55
C ASP A 104 3.66 13.78 0.09
N ILE A 105 2.48 13.18 -0.11
CA ILE A 105 2.20 11.80 0.29
C ILE A 105 1.76 10.99 -0.94
N ILE A 106 2.51 9.94 -1.26
CA ILE A 106 2.04 8.86 -2.14
C ILE A 106 1.54 7.72 -1.27
N CYS A 107 0.32 7.27 -1.48
CA CYS A 107 -0.31 6.33 -0.55
C CYS A 107 -0.99 5.16 -1.24
N GLY A 108 -0.82 3.96 -0.66
CA GLY A 108 -1.59 2.75 -0.97
C GLY A 108 -2.70 2.50 0.05
N ASN A 109 -3.61 1.57 -0.26
CA ASN A 109 -4.71 1.20 0.64
C ASN A 109 -5.23 -0.24 0.44
N THR A 110 -6.19 -0.64 1.27
CA THR A 110 -6.86 -1.96 1.18
C THR A 110 -7.53 -2.18 -0.17
N ALA A 111 -8.18 -1.17 -0.74
CA ALA A 111 -8.88 -1.29 -2.03
C ALA A 111 -7.93 -1.49 -3.23
N GLY A 112 -6.62 -1.42 -3.00
CA GLY A 112 -5.58 -1.64 -4.01
C GLY A 112 -5.30 -0.46 -4.91
N TYR A 113 -5.74 0.73 -4.54
CA TYR A 113 -5.41 1.97 -5.23
C TYR A 113 -4.05 2.52 -4.77
N LEU A 114 -3.46 3.33 -5.63
CA LEU A 114 -2.40 4.27 -5.29
C LEU A 114 -2.92 5.69 -5.51
N ALA A 115 -2.60 6.61 -4.59
CA ALA A 115 -2.98 8.01 -4.71
C ALA A 115 -1.82 8.95 -4.43
N PHE A 116 -1.91 10.12 -5.02
CA PHE A 116 -1.12 11.31 -4.74
C PHE A 116 -1.95 12.27 -3.88
N ILE A 117 -1.39 12.74 -2.81
CA ILE A 117 -1.96 13.73 -1.88
C ILE A 117 -0.98 14.88 -1.81
N GLU A 118 -1.30 15.95 -2.53
CA GLU A 118 -0.46 17.13 -2.70
C GLU A 118 -0.44 17.98 -1.43
N ASN A 119 0.75 18.41 -1.03
CA ASN A 119 0.95 19.42 -0.01
C ASN A 119 0.71 20.81 -0.63
N LEU A 120 -0.26 21.55 -0.13
CA LEU A 120 -0.64 22.87 -0.66
C LEU A 120 0.04 24.02 0.07
N SER A 121 0.90 23.75 1.03
CA SER A 121 1.47 24.77 1.93
C SER A 121 2.88 25.21 1.54
N GLY A 122 3.58 24.42 0.73
CA GLY A 122 4.98 24.63 0.43
C GLY A 122 5.92 24.11 1.52
N PRO A 123 7.23 24.14 1.27
CA PRO A 123 8.25 23.57 2.15
C PRO A 123 8.32 24.28 3.51
N GLY A 124 8.69 23.54 4.56
CA GLY A 124 8.92 24.10 5.90
C GLY A 124 7.66 24.37 6.71
N VAL A 125 6.51 23.83 6.36
CA VAL A 125 5.26 23.95 7.11
C VAL A 125 4.94 22.63 7.80
N GLU A 126 5.14 22.57 9.12
CA GLU A 126 4.97 21.33 9.93
C GLU A 126 3.55 20.74 9.87
N GLN A 127 2.53 21.57 9.72
CA GLN A 127 1.13 21.14 9.56
C GLN A 127 0.58 21.63 8.21
N PRO A 128 0.89 20.92 7.12
CA PRO A 128 0.49 21.35 5.80
C PRO A 128 -1.02 21.29 5.59
N LYS A 129 -1.49 22.09 4.65
CA LYS A 129 -2.82 21.91 4.04
C LYS A 129 -2.67 20.91 2.90
N TRP A 130 -3.60 19.99 2.80
CA TRP A 130 -3.55 18.90 1.84
C TRP A 130 -4.64 19.03 0.78
N ALA A 131 -4.30 18.68 -0.45
CA ALA A 131 -5.30 18.43 -1.48
C ALA A 131 -6.08 17.13 -1.19
N ALA A 132 -7.25 16.99 -1.80
CA ALA A 132 -7.96 15.72 -1.78
C ALA A 132 -7.14 14.62 -2.50
N PRO A 133 -7.13 13.37 -1.99
CA PRO A 133 -6.41 12.28 -2.62
C PRO A 133 -6.80 12.09 -4.09
N ARG A 134 -5.84 12.12 -4.99
CA ARG A 134 -6.02 11.88 -6.42
C ARG A 134 -5.43 10.52 -6.79
N ARG A 135 -6.28 9.61 -7.26
CA ARG A 135 -5.83 8.28 -7.72
C ARG A 135 -4.82 8.40 -8.84
N LEU A 136 -3.72 7.68 -8.74
CA LEU A 136 -2.69 7.63 -9.76
C LEU A 136 -3.11 6.72 -10.93
N GLU A 137 -2.65 7.10 -12.12
CA GLU A 137 -2.86 6.35 -13.36
C GLU A 137 -1.52 5.84 -13.90
N ALA A 138 -1.54 4.66 -14.48
CA ALA A 138 -0.40 4.09 -15.19
C ALA A 138 -0.86 3.52 -16.54
N GLY A 139 -0.17 3.88 -17.63
CA GLY A 139 -0.58 3.50 -18.98
C GLY A 139 -1.98 4.00 -19.36
N GLY A 140 -2.43 5.14 -18.78
CA GLY A 140 -3.75 5.73 -19.03
C GLY A 140 -4.92 5.01 -18.33
N LYS A 141 -4.63 4.22 -17.28
CA LYS A 141 -5.64 3.56 -16.44
C LYS A 141 -5.34 3.80 -14.98
N VAL A 142 -6.37 3.99 -14.18
CA VAL A 142 -6.24 4.08 -12.72
C VAL A 142 -5.55 2.82 -12.20
N ILE A 143 -4.53 3.00 -11.38
CA ILE A 143 -3.84 1.90 -10.72
C ILE A 143 -4.79 1.31 -9.69
N ARG A 144 -5.17 0.06 -9.89
CA ARG A 144 -5.93 -0.73 -8.94
C ARG A 144 -5.51 -2.19 -9.03
N ILE A 145 -4.94 -2.71 -7.96
CA ILE A 145 -4.57 -4.12 -7.85
C ILE A 145 -5.66 -4.82 -7.02
N GLN A 146 -6.14 -5.96 -7.49
CA GLN A 146 -7.18 -6.74 -6.81
C GLN A 146 -6.84 -8.23 -6.79
N ALA A 147 -7.29 -8.94 -5.76
CA ALA A 147 -7.11 -10.40 -5.65
C ALA A 147 -7.84 -11.16 -6.75
N GLY A 148 -8.95 -10.61 -7.27
CA GLY A 148 -9.75 -11.26 -8.31
C GLY A 148 -10.76 -12.26 -7.75
N PRO A 149 -11.53 -12.92 -8.62
CA PRO A 149 -12.75 -13.66 -8.23
C PRO A 149 -12.53 -14.81 -7.23
N ASN A 150 -11.32 -15.37 -7.18
CA ASN A 150 -11.00 -16.42 -6.21
C ASN A 150 -10.55 -15.86 -4.85
N GLY A 151 -10.35 -14.53 -4.75
CA GLY A 151 -9.82 -13.89 -3.57
C GLY A 151 -8.39 -14.32 -3.23
N SER A 152 -8.04 -14.20 -1.96
CA SER A 152 -6.76 -14.66 -1.44
C SER A 152 -6.97 -15.62 -0.25
N ILE A 153 -6.44 -15.30 0.94
CA ILE A 153 -6.47 -16.20 2.08
C ILE A 153 -7.86 -16.47 2.65
N GLN A 154 -8.76 -15.49 2.60
CA GLN A 154 -10.15 -15.62 3.06
C GLN A 154 -11.11 -16.03 1.92
N GLY A 155 -10.56 -16.35 0.75
CA GLY A 155 -11.34 -16.74 -0.41
C GLY A 155 -12.03 -15.57 -1.11
N PRO A 156 -13.17 -15.82 -1.79
CA PRO A 156 -13.83 -14.83 -2.65
C PRO A 156 -14.25 -13.53 -1.97
N CYS A 157 -14.40 -13.50 -0.65
CA CYS A 157 -14.69 -12.27 0.10
C CYS A 157 -13.55 -11.24 0.05
N GLU A 158 -12.33 -11.65 -0.33
CA GLU A 158 -11.21 -10.73 -0.59
C GLU A 158 -11.04 -10.38 -2.07
N ALA A 159 -12.00 -10.71 -2.94
CA ALA A 159 -11.87 -10.55 -4.39
C ALA A 159 -11.49 -9.13 -4.82
N LYS A 160 -11.95 -8.12 -4.12
CA LYS A 160 -11.75 -6.71 -4.43
C LYS A 160 -10.61 -6.05 -3.65
N TRP A 161 -10.01 -6.75 -2.70
CA TRP A 161 -8.90 -6.24 -1.89
C TRP A 161 -7.58 -6.31 -2.65
N GLY A 162 -6.72 -5.33 -2.43
CA GLY A 162 -5.42 -5.23 -3.10
C GLY A 162 -4.27 -5.01 -2.13
N TYR A 163 -4.51 -4.35 -1.00
CA TYR A 163 -3.52 -4.10 0.05
C TYR A 163 -2.18 -3.62 -0.51
N THR A 164 -2.20 -2.52 -1.24
CA THR A 164 -1.01 -1.95 -1.84
C THR A 164 -0.09 -1.35 -0.80
N THR A 165 1.20 -1.60 -0.95
CA THR A 165 2.31 -0.96 -0.24
C THR A 165 3.32 -0.48 -1.26
N LEU A 166 4.08 0.58 -0.97
CA LEU A 166 4.93 1.18 -1.99
C LEU A 166 6.18 1.85 -1.42
N THR A 167 7.10 2.16 -2.31
CA THR A 167 8.19 3.11 -2.15
C THR A 167 8.32 3.94 -3.41
N VAL A 168 8.85 5.16 -3.28
CA VAL A 168 9.19 6.05 -4.38
C VAL A 168 10.70 6.17 -4.47
N ALA A 169 11.27 5.94 -5.63
CA ALA A 169 12.70 6.09 -5.90
C ALA A 169 12.96 6.19 -7.41
N ASP A 170 14.09 6.75 -7.80
CA ASP A 170 14.61 6.69 -9.18
C ASP A 170 15.14 5.27 -9.44
N TRP A 171 14.23 4.37 -9.86
CA TRP A 171 14.54 2.94 -9.94
C TRP A 171 15.45 2.57 -11.13
N ASP A 172 15.39 3.28 -12.23
CA ASP A 172 16.23 3.00 -13.41
C ASP A 172 17.41 3.98 -13.60
N GLY A 173 17.54 4.97 -12.71
CA GLY A 173 18.65 5.94 -12.73
C GLY A 173 18.51 7.00 -13.81
N ASP A 174 17.28 7.34 -14.22
CA ASP A 174 17.01 8.36 -15.24
C ASP A 174 16.76 9.76 -14.65
N GLY A 175 16.78 9.89 -13.33
CA GLY A 175 16.58 11.14 -12.58
C GLY A 175 15.12 11.45 -12.27
N LEU A 176 14.17 10.55 -12.57
CA LEU A 176 12.75 10.72 -12.30
C LEU A 176 12.29 9.77 -11.19
N PRO A 177 11.37 10.20 -10.32
CA PRO A 177 10.82 9.32 -9.30
C PRO A 177 9.85 8.30 -9.91
N ASP A 178 10.12 7.03 -9.67
CA ASP A 178 9.29 5.88 -10.02
C ASP A 178 8.54 5.37 -8.79
N ILE A 179 7.58 4.48 -8.99
CA ILE A 179 6.91 3.76 -7.91
C ILE A 179 7.23 2.27 -7.99
N VAL A 180 7.70 1.71 -6.88
CA VAL A 180 7.83 0.27 -6.66
C VAL A 180 6.76 -0.15 -5.67
N ALA A 181 5.86 -1.05 -6.06
CA ALA A 181 4.71 -1.42 -5.25
C ALA A 181 4.55 -2.94 -5.10
N ASN A 182 4.18 -3.37 -3.90
CA ASN A 182 3.71 -4.72 -3.59
C ASN A 182 2.20 -4.69 -3.29
N SER A 183 1.61 -5.86 -3.18
CA SER A 183 0.16 -6.00 -3.01
C SER A 183 -0.23 -7.30 -2.31
N ILE A 184 -1.51 -7.62 -2.34
CA ILE A 184 -2.07 -8.88 -1.87
C ILE A 184 -1.45 -10.11 -2.57
N TRP A 185 -0.82 -9.93 -3.71
CA TRP A 185 -0.21 -11.02 -4.46
C TRP A 185 1.20 -11.38 -4.02
N GLY A 186 1.91 -10.49 -3.31
CA GLY A 186 3.35 -10.67 -3.09
C GLY A 186 4.18 -10.60 -4.38
N LYS A 187 3.64 -9.95 -5.41
CA LYS A 187 4.31 -9.60 -6.66
C LYS A 187 4.69 -8.13 -6.60
N VAL A 188 5.95 -7.84 -6.79
CA VAL A 188 6.46 -6.47 -6.81
C VAL A 188 6.44 -5.94 -8.24
N HIS A 189 5.79 -4.80 -8.43
CA HIS A 189 5.69 -4.12 -9.71
C HIS A 189 6.41 -2.78 -9.68
N TRP A 190 6.98 -2.43 -10.80
CA TRP A 190 7.56 -1.14 -11.09
C TRP A 190 6.66 -0.35 -12.04
N TYR A 191 6.36 0.87 -11.66
CA TYR A 191 5.66 1.86 -12.47
C TYR A 191 6.64 2.96 -12.83
N ARG A 192 7.23 2.87 -14.03
CA ARG A 192 8.22 3.83 -14.51
C ARG A 192 7.59 5.19 -14.77
N ASN A 193 8.22 6.25 -14.30
CA ASN A 193 7.87 7.61 -14.68
C ASN A 193 8.46 7.93 -16.05
N VAL A 194 7.60 8.15 -17.03
CA VAL A 194 7.97 8.53 -18.41
C VAL A 194 7.57 9.99 -18.71
N GLY A 195 7.23 10.74 -17.70
CA GLY A 195 6.86 12.15 -17.75
C GLY A 195 8.05 13.07 -17.50
N THR A 196 7.85 14.04 -16.64
CA THR A 196 8.90 14.95 -16.15
C THR A 196 8.82 15.04 -14.63
N ARG A 197 9.80 15.69 -13.99
CA ARG A 197 9.82 15.92 -12.54
C ARG A 197 8.59 16.71 -12.06
N LYS A 198 8.13 17.70 -12.84
CA LYS A 198 6.95 18.54 -12.53
C LYS A 198 5.62 17.98 -13.02
N ALA A 199 5.63 16.99 -13.86
CA ALA A 199 4.45 16.36 -14.41
C ALA A 199 4.69 14.85 -14.57
N PRO A 200 4.74 14.09 -13.46
CA PRO A 200 4.96 12.66 -13.49
C PRO A 200 3.88 11.94 -14.29
N LYS A 201 4.30 10.97 -15.10
CA LYS A 201 3.41 10.13 -15.90
C LYS A 201 3.89 8.69 -15.85
N LEU A 202 3.12 7.83 -15.25
CA LEU A 202 3.52 6.45 -15.05
C LEU A 202 3.18 5.58 -16.28
N ALA A 203 4.16 4.80 -16.71
CA ALA A 203 3.96 3.72 -17.67
C ALA A 203 3.20 2.56 -17.03
N ALA A 204 2.69 1.64 -17.84
CA ALA A 204 2.04 0.44 -17.36
C ALA A 204 2.99 -0.38 -16.46
N ALA A 205 2.43 -1.05 -15.45
CA ALA A 205 3.15 -1.88 -14.50
C ALA A 205 4.05 -2.90 -15.19
N GLN A 206 5.27 -3.03 -14.69
CA GLN A 206 6.20 -4.10 -15.07
C GLN A 206 6.59 -4.89 -13.83
N PRO A 207 6.71 -6.24 -13.92
CA PRO A 207 7.19 -7.02 -12.79
C PRO A 207 8.67 -6.69 -12.55
N ILE A 208 9.07 -6.60 -11.29
CA ILE A 208 10.49 -6.60 -10.93
C ILE A 208 11.00 -8.03 -11.01
N GLU A 209 12.10 -8.23 -11.71
CA GLU A 209 12.72 -9.54 -11.92
C GLU A 209 14.02 -9.67 -11.12
N VAL A 210 14.36 -10.89 -10.73
CA VAL A 210 15.59 -11.26 -10.03
C VAL A 210 16.41 -12.22 -10.88
N GLU A 211 17.73 -12.06 -10.91
CA GLU A 211 18.67 -13.03 -11.48
C GLU A 211 18.86 -14.21 -10.53
N TRP A 212 17.87 -15.11 -10.47
CA TRP A 212 17.95 -16.29 -9.62
C TRP A 212 19.12 -17.21 -10.01
N ASP A 213 19.90 -17.66 -9.03
CA ASP A 213 21.01 -18.62 -9.23
C ASP A 213 20.52 -20.05 -9.50
N GLY A 214 19.21 -20.26 -9.45
CA GLY A 214 18.53 -21.54 -9.66
C GLY A 214 17.04 -21.34 -9.91
N PRO A 215 16.20 -22.35 -9.65
CA PRO A 215 14.76 -22.21 -9.77
C PRO A 215 14.25 -21.17 -8.76
N GLN A 216 13.20 -20.47 -9.15
CA GLN A 216 12.52 -19.54 -8.24
C GLN A 216 12.11 -20.24 -6.94
N PRO A 217 12.13 -19.53 -5.79
CA PRO A 217 11.65 -20.09 -4.54
C PRO A 217 10.16 -20.44 -4.61
N THR A 218 9.76 -21.46 -3.88
CA THR A 218 8.35 -21.85 -3.75
C THR A 218 7.70 -21.05 -2.62
N LEU A 219 6.58 -20.39 -2.91
CA LEU A 219 5.81 -19.69 -1.90
C LEU A 219 5.06 -20.68 -1.00
N ALA A 220 5.03 -20.36 0.30
CA ALA A 220 4.30 -21.16 1.29
C ALA A 220 2.76 -21.01 1.20
N TYR A 221 2.27 -20.01 0.45
CA TYR A 221 0.85 -19.77 0.20
C TYR A 221 0.52 -20.03 -1.26
N GLY A 222 -0.64 -20.65 -1.52
CA GLY A 222 -0.93 -21.29 -2.81
C GLY A 222 -1.69 -20.44 -3.83
N TRP A 223 -2.05 -19.17 -3.52
CA TRP A 223 -2.84 -18.34 -4.45
C TRP A 223 -2.01 -17.63 -5.52
N LEU A 224 -0.69 -17.56 -5.36
CA LEU A 224 0.21 -16.99 -6.36
C LEU A 224 1.05 -18.07 -7.01
N ARG A 225 1.05 -18.10 -8.33
CA ARG A 225 2.02 -18.86 -9.13
C ARG A 225 3.06 -17.89 -9.69
N PRO A 226 4.36 -18.13 -9.44
CA PRO A 226 5.42 -17.32 -10.01
C PRO A 226 5.43 -17.45 -11.54
N GLU A 227 5.75 -16.35 -12.21
CA GLU A 227 5.89 -16.30 -13.66
C GLU A 227 7.29 -15.79 -14.03
N GLY A 228 7.99 -16.46 -14.94
CA GLY A 228 9.28 -16.03 -15.42
C GLY A 228 10.34 -15.93 -14.31
N ARG A 229 10.93 -14.75 -14.16
CA ARG A 229 11.96 -14.41 -13.15
C ARG A 229 11.45 -13.43 -12.10
N ALA A 230 10.14 -13.23 -12.00
CA ALA A 230 9.54 -12.24 -11.10
C ALA A 230 10.04 -12.38 -9.67
N LEU A 231 10.29 -11.24 -9.00
CA LEU A 231 10.57 -11.18 -7.57
C LEU A 231 9.36 -11.71 -6.80
N LEU A 232 9.63 -12.60 -5.86
CA LEU A 232 8.61 -13.18 -4.98
C LEU A 232 8.90 -12.81 -3.52
N THR A 233 7.88 -12.33 -2.85
CA THR A 233 7.92 -11.92 -1.45
C THR A 233 6.67 -12.37 -0.73
N GLN A 234 6.56 -12.06 0.55
CA GLN A 234 5.29 -12.16 1.24
C GLN A 234 4.36 -11.03 0.80
N TRP A 235 3.07 -11.30 0.78
CA TRP A 235 2.03 -10.37 0.42
C TRP A 235 1.91 -9.21 1.43
N ARG A 236 1.49 -8.02 0.98
CA ARG A 236 1.25 -6.82 1.81
C ARG A 236 2.48 -6.32 2.59
N THR A 237 3.68 -6.67 2.17
CA THR A 237 4.92 -6.16 2.79
C THR A 237 5.45 -4.98 2.01
N THR A 238 6.03 -4.00 2.70
CA THR A 238 6.58 -2.80 2.03
C THR A 238 7.88 -3.16 1.32
N PRO A 239 8.01 -2.88 0.01
CA PRO A 239 9.31 -2.80 -0.64
C PRO A 239 9.95 -1.46 -0.28
N VAL A 240 11.24 -1.44 0.05
CA VAL A 240 11.98 -0.20 0.25
C VAL A 240 13.13 -0.14 -0.74
N ALA A 241 13.02 0.79 -1.68
CA ALA A 241 14.07 1.07 -2.66
C ALA A 241 15.03 2.12 -2.09
N VAL A 242 16.28 1.74 -1.87
CA VAL A 242 17.32 2.56 -1.24
C VAL A 242 18.70 2.07 -1.65
N ASP A 243 19.65 2.96 -1.88
CA ASP A 243 21.07 2.59 -2.02
C ASP A 243 21.62 2.22 -0.63
N TRP A 244 21.44 0.95 -0.26
CA TRP A 244 21.78 0.47 1.08
C TRP A 244 23.29 0.32 1.28
N ASN A 245 23.99 -0.14 0.27
CA ASN A 245 25.42 -0.42 0.32
C ASN A 245 26.28 0.77 -0.13
N GLN A 246 25.67 1.88 -0.54
CA GLN A 246 26.30 3.13 -0.99
C GLN A 246 27.18 2.95 -2.23
N ASP A 247 26.76 2.09 -3.16
CA ASP A 247 27.45 1.86 -4.42
C ASP A 247 26.93 2.72 -5.58
N GLY A 248 25.95 3.57 -5.32
CA GLY A 248 25.29 4.46 -6.28
C GLY A 248 24.17 3.80 -7.08
N LEU A 249 23.74 2.60 -6.70
CA LEU A 249 22.60 1.91 -7.30
C LEU A 249 21.48 1.75 -6.27
N VAL A 250 20.26 1.93 -6.70
CA VAL A 250 19.10 1.74 -5.82
C VAL A 250 18.83 0.25 -5.66
N ASP A 251 19.09 -0.28 -4.46
CA ASP A 251 18.80 -1.64 -4.04
C ASP A 251 17.34 -1.82 -3.63
N LEU A 252 16.97 -3.04 -3.21
CA LEU A 252 15.68 -3.31 -2.62
C LEU A 252 15.83 -4.02 -1.27
N VAL A 253 15.27 -3.44 -0.22
CA VAL A 253 15.18 -4.02 1.13
C VAL A 253 13.73 -4.39 1.39
N MET A 254 13.44 -5.67 1.57
CA MET A 254 12.10 -6.15 1.88
C MET A 254 12.13 -7.59 2.42
N LEU A 255 10.99 -8.13 2.82
CA LEU A 255 10.94 -9.53 3.22
C LEU A 255 11.13 -10.47 2.03
N ASP A 256 11.88 -11.55 2.22
CA ASP A 256 11.86 -12.67 1.31
C ASP A 256 10.57 -13.51 1.48
N HIS A 257 10.41 -14.54 0.66
CA HIS A 257 9.23 -15.42 0.66
C HIS A 257 9.02 -16.19 1.98
N GLU A 258 10.05 -16.34 2.82
CA GLU A 258 9.97 -16.99 4.14
C GLU A 258 9.81 -15.98 5.30
N GLY A 259 9.76 -14.68 5.01
CA GLY A 259 9.57 -13.61 5.98
C GLY A 259 10.83 -13.14 6.70
N TYR A 260 12.01 -13.43 6.16
CA TYR A 260 13.24 -12.80 6.59
C TYR A 260 13.41 -11.45 5.90
N LEU A 261 13.92 -10.47 6.63
CA LEU A 261 14.39 -9.24 6.02
C LEU A 261 15.59 -9.56 5.15
N ALA A 262 15.53 -9.15 3.90
CA ALA A 262 16.50 -9.52 2.89
C ALA A 262 16.96 -8.32 2.07
N PHE A 263 18.21 -8.35 1.70
CA PHE A 263 18.87 -7.40 0.82
C PHE A 263 18.90 -7.96 -0.59
N PHE A 264 18.25 -7.30 -1.52
CA PHE A 264 18.30 -7.57 -2.95
C PHE A 264 19.20 -6.53 -3.58
N GLU A 265 20.46 -6.88 -3.79
CA GLU A 265 21.47 -6.00 -4.33
C GLU A 265 21.20 -5.69 -5.81
N ARG A 266 21.30 -4.43 -6.17
CA ARG A 266 21.28 -3.99 -7.56
C ARG A 266 22.68 -4.10 -8.14
N ALA A 267 22.80 -4.62 -9.36
CA ALA A 267 24.09 -4.76 -10.04
C ALA A 267 24.00 -4.37 -11.51
N ARG A 268 25.14 -3.96 -12.08
CA ARG A 268 25.26 -3.74 -13.52
C ARG A 268 25.77 -5.01 -14.22
N ARG A 269 25.06 -5.40 -15.29
CA ARG A 269 25.50 -6.44 -16.22
C ARG A 269 25.57 -5.83 -17.63
N GLY A 270 26.75 -5.29 -18.00
CA GLY A 270 26.89 -4.43 -19.18
C GLY A 270 26.07 -3.15 -19.04
N SER A 271 25.14 -2.91 -19.94
CA SER A 271 24.23 -1.74 -19.90
C SER A 271 22.95 -1.97 -19.09
N LYS A 272 22.71 -3.19 -18.57
CA LYS A 272 21.48 -3.52 -17.85
C LYS A 272 21.67 -3.42 -16.33
N LEU A 273 20.67 -2.89 -15.65
CA LEU A 273 20.53 -3.00 -14.21
C LEU A 273 19.73 -4.29 -13.91
N VAL A 274 20.27 -5.11 -13.01
CA VAL A 274 19.66 -6.38 -12.59
C VAL A 274 19.56 -6.41 -11.07
N LEU A 275 18.60 -7.18 -10.55
CA LEU A 275 18.46 -7.42 -9.12
C LEU A 275 18.98 -8.83 -8.82
N LEU A 276 19.92 -8.93 -7.89
CA LEU A 276 20.51 -10.21 -7.48
C LEU A 276 19.60 -10.97 -6.50
N PRO A 277 19.79 -12.27 -6.32
CA PRO A 277 19.06 -13.07 -5.34
C PRO A 277 19.18 -12.50 -3.90
N PRO A 278 18.15 -12.65 -3.06
CA PRO A 278 18.13 -12.05 -1.73
C PRO A 278 19.21 -12.62 -0.82
N LYS A 279 19.87 -11.71 -0.05
CA LYS A 279 20.80 -12.05 1.02
C LYS A 279 20.15 -11.74 2.38
N ARG A 280 20.12 -12.70 3.30
CA ARG A 280 19.64 -12.51 4.69
C ARG A 280 20.75 -11.89 5.55
N ALA A 281 21.15 -10.67 5.18
CA ALA A 281 22.28 -9.97 5.76
C ALA A 281 21.92 -9.10 6.97
N PHE A 282 20.64 -8.87 7.21
CA PHE A 282 20.15 -8.15 8.39
C PHE A 282 20.00 -9.11 9.56
N VAL A 283 20.73 -8.83 10.64
CA VAL A 283 20.84 -9.76 11.78
C VAL A 283 20.63 -9.04 13.11
N ASP A 284 20.20 -9.77 14.14
CA ASP A 284 20.22 -9.30 15.51
C ASP A 284 21.66 -9.24 16.09
N GLN A 285 21.82 -8.71 17.30
CA GLN A 285 23.14 -8.60 17.93
C GLN A 285 23.88 -9.94 18.06
N PRO A 286 23.22 -11.08 18.36
CA PRO A 286 23.84 -12.41 18.31
C PRO A 286 24.20 -12.89 16.91
N GLY A 287 23.77 -12.22 15.83
CA GLY A 287 24.08 -12.58 14.45
C GLY A 287 23.07 -13.51 13.78
N LYS A 288 21.87 -13.68 14.35
CA LYS A 288 20.77 -14.45 13.76
C LYS A 288 20.02 -13.58 12.75
N PRO A 289 19.72 -14.08 11.54
CA PRO A 289 18.93 -13.34 10.55
C PRO A 289 17.56 -12.88 11.10
N LEU A 290 17.22 -11.63 10.85
CA LEU A 290 15.96 -11.02 11.26
C LEU A 290 14.80 -11.66 10.48
N ARG A 291 14.05 -12.52 11.12
CA ARG A 291 12.78 -13.04 10.59
C ARG A 291 11.63 -12.25 11.14
N LEU A 292 11.21 -11.24 10.40
CA LEU A 292 10.18 -10.29 10.85
C LEU A 292 8.76 -10.85 10.76
N ASN A 293 8.56 -11.88 9.94
CA ASN A 293 7.29 -12.56 9.83
C ASN A 293 7.46 -14.06 9.55
N ALA A 294 7.26 -14.89 10.56
CA ALA A 294 7.42 -16.33 10.49
C ALA A 294 6.14 -17.07 10.05
N GLY A 295 5.03 -16.34 9.82
CA GLY A 295 3.74 -16.95 9.52
C GLY A 295 3.64 -17.48 8.09
N ILE A 296 2.75 -18.47 7.90
CA ILE A 296 2.37 -19.06 6.62
C ILE A 296 0.92 -18.69 6.33
N ALA A 297 0.58 -18.42 5.07
CA ALA A 297 -0.75 -18.05 4.63
C ALA A 297 -1.32 -16.91 5.51
N GLY A 298 -2.43 -17.02 6.20
CA GLY A 298 -3.03 -15.98 7.02
C GLY A 298 -2.18 -15.37 8.12
N LYS A 299 -1.03 -15.96 8.42
CA LYS A 299 -0.05 -15.41 9.36
C LYS A 299 1.15 -14.78 8.67
N SER A 300 1.27 -14.89 7.34
CA SER A 300 2.31 -14.22 6.56
C SER A 300 1.83 -12.85 6.07
N GLY A 301 2.74 -12.04 5.58
CA GLY A 301 2.42 -10.70 5.11
C GLY A 301 2.24 -9.68 6.24
N ARG A 302 1.64 -8.53 5.90
CA ARG A 302 1.33 -7.42 6.82
C ARG A 302 2.53 -6.70 7.42
N ARG A 303 3.78 -7.17 7.22
CA ARG A 303 4.94 -6.46 7.73
C ARG A 303 5.26 -5.27 6.84
N LYS A 304 5.20 -4.09 7.43
CA LYS A 304 5.51 -2.83 6.80
C LYS A 304 6.75 -2.25 7.46
N LEU A 305 7.58 -1.59 6.68
CA LEU A 305 8.83 -1.04 7.19
C LEU A 305 9.20 0.24 6.44
N CYS A 306 9.99 1.07 7.12
CA CYS A 306 10.68 2.23 6.57
C CYS A 306 12.15 2.12 6.90
N VAL A 307 13.01 2.61 6.00
CA VAL A 307 14.45 2.72 6.19
C VAL A 307 14.81 4.20 6.31
N VAL A 308 15.53 4.56 7.37
CA VAL A 308 15.91 5.94 7.69
C VAL A 308 17.05 5.97 8.68
N ASP A 309 17.91 6.99 8.64
CA ASP A 309 18.81 7.33 9.75
C ASP A 309 18.00 8.07 10.82
N TRP A 310 17.35 7.31 11.73
CA TRP A 310 16.42 7.88 12.69
C TRP A 310 17.11 8.65 13.82
N ASP A 311 18.23 8.15 14.30
CA ASP A 311 18.96 8.77 15.42
C ASP A 311 20.10 9.71 14.98
N GLY A 312 20.37 9.84 13.69
CA GLY A 312 21.35 10.75 13.12
C GLY A 312 22.80 10.31 13.30
N ASP A 313 23.03 9.01 13.46
CA ASP A 313 24.38 8.45 13.60
C ASP A 313 25.06 8.13 12.24
N GLY A 314 24.38 8.41 11.14
CA GLY A 314 24.84 8.21 9.77
C GLY A 314 24.64 6.79 9.25
N LYS A 315 23.95 5.92 9.99
CA LYS A 315 23.59 4.56 9.56
C LYS A 315 22.10 4.46 9.28
N LEU A 316 21.75 3.55 8.40
CA LEU A 316 20.35 3.31 8.07
C LEU A 316 19.71 2.37 9.10
N ASP A 317 18.68 2.86 9.74
CA ASP A 317 17.84 2.15 10.70
C ASP A 317 16.56 1.62 10.07
N LEU A 318 15.76 0.91 10.88
CA LEU A 318 14.47 0.38 10.47
C LEU A 318 13.37 0.84 11.42
N LEU A 319 12.29 1.36 10.87
CA LEU A 319 11.02 1.52 11.56
C LEU A 319 10.08 0.40 11.10
N LEU A 320 9.60 -0.43 12.02
CA LEU A 320 8.69 -1.54 11.73
C LEU A 320 7.29 -1.24 12.21
N ASN A 321 6.30 -1.70 11.47
CA ASN A 321 4.91 -1.54 11.86
C ASN A 321 4.57 -2.26 13.18
N SER A 322 3.82 -1.56 14.02
CA SER A 322 3.24 -2.03 15.28
C SER A 322 2.02 -1.14 15.61
N ALA A 323 1.58 -1.09 16.85
CA ALA A 323 0.57 -0.13 17.30
C ALA A 323 0.99 1.36 17.13
N ASN A 324 2.26 1.61 16.91
CA ASN A 324 2.83 2.88 16.40
C ASN A 324 3.98 2.60 15.44
N ALA A 325 5.21 2.46 15.90
CA ALA A 325 6.33 1.89 15.15
C ALA A 325 7.38 1.38 16.13
N ASN A 326 8.02 0.26 15.80
CA ASN A 326 9.20 -0.23 16.51
C ASN A 326 10.47 0.26 15.83
N PHE A 327 11.40 0.77 16.60
CA PHE A 327 12.69 1.26 16.15
C PHE A 327 13.76 0.17 16.30
N LEU A 328 14.30 -0.30 15.18
CA LEU A 328 15.46 -1.17 15.14
C LEU A 328 16.67 -0.34 14.71
N ARG A 329 17.56 -0.08 15.65
CA ARG A 329 18.79 0.69 15.44
C ARG A 329 19.88 -0.18 14.82
N GLN A 330 20.55 0.28 13.77
CA GLN A 330 21.74 -0.36 13.25
C GLN A 330 22.95 -0.04 14.15
N VAL A 331 23.48 -1.04 14.84
CA VAL A 331 24.59 -0.86 15.80
C VAL A 331 25.95 -1.19 15.22
N ASP A 332 26.02 -2.03 14.19
CA ASP A 332 27.28 -2.46 13.59
C ASP A 332 27.08 -2.94 12.13
N ALA A 333 28.17 -2.97 11.37
CA ALA A 333 28.25 -3.59 10.05
C ALA A 333 29.60 -4.27 9.88
N ARG A 334 29.61 -5.59 9.70
CA ARG A 334 30.82 -6.38 9.50
C ARG A 334 30.53 -7.69 8.77
N ASP A 335 31.50 -8.21 8.06
CA ASP A 335 31.43 -9.49 7.33
C ASP A 335 30.21 -9.58 6.38
N GLY A 336 29.84 -8.46 5.74
CA GLY A 336 28.69 -8.37 4.84
C GLY A 336 27.33 -8.50 5.53
N LYS A 337 27.28 -8.24 6.85
CA LYS A 337 26.05 -8.23 7.66
C LYS A 337 25.88 -6.91 8.39
N TRP A 338 24.63 -6.52 8.59
CA TRP A 338 24.19 -5.35 9.35
C TRP A 338 23.49 -5.81 10.63
N PHE A 339 23.99 -5.35 11.77
CA PHE A 339 23.55 -5.77 13.11
C PHE A 339 22.60 -4.75 13.70
N PHE A 340 21.44 -5.22 14.15
CA PHE A 340 20.39 -4.39 14.70
C PHE A 340 20.09 -4.70 16.17
N GLN A 341 19.72 -3.64 16.88
CA GLN A 341 19.19 -3.69 18.23
C GLN A 341 17.76 -3.17 18.23
N ASP A 342 16.82 -3.92 18.79
CA ASP A 342 15.45 -3.47 19.01
C ASP A 342 15.44 -2.47 20.18
N MET A 343 15.05 -1.23 19.89
CA MET A 343 14.95 -0.14 20.85
C MET A 343 13.53 0.03 21.41
N GLY A 344 12.58 -0.82 20.99
CA GLY A 344 11.17 -0.74 21.35
C GLY A 344 10.38 0.22 20.48
N THR A 345 9.23 0.66 21.00
CA THR A 345 8.30 1.53 20.30
C THR A 345 8.74 3.00 20.35
N LEU A 346 8.46 3.76 19.28
CA LEU A 346 8.79 5.19 19.20
C LEU A 346 8.06 6.02 20.26
N VAL A 347 6.83 5.67 20.54
CA VAL A 347 6.00 6.31 21.58
C VAL A 347 5.28 5.24 22.41
N GLN A 348 4.92 5.59 23.65
CA GLN A 348 4.22 4.66 24.52
C GLN A 348 2.73 4.53 24.17
N GLN A 349 2.15 5.58 23.56
CA GLN A 349 0.74 5.58 23.15
C GLN A 349 0.56 4.83 21.84
N ASN A 350 -0.50 4.05 21.74
CA ASN A 350 -0.90 3.43 20.49
C ASN A 350 -1.56 4.49 19.58
N ILE A 351 -1.26 4.40 18.30
CA ILE A 351 -2.03 5.06 17.25
C ILE A 351 -3.23 4.16 16.92
N GLU A 352 -4.29 4.74 16.37
CA GLU A 352 -5.53 4.06 16.06
C GLU A 352 -5.35 2.78 15.20
N GLY A 353 -6.11 1.76 15.51
CA GLY A 353 -6.17 0.49 14.77
C GLY A 353 -5.18 -0.57 15.23
N HIS A 354 -5.05 -1.64 14.44
CA HIS A 354 -4.23 -2.79 14.77
C HIS A 354 -2.76 -2.58 14.40
N ASP A 355 -2.51 -1.76 13.38
CA ASP A 355 -1.20 -1.75 12.72
C ASP A 355 -0.99 -0.46 11.94
N VAL A 356 0.11 0.22 12.23
CA VAL A 356 0.46 1.51 11.61
C VAL A 356 1.55 1.29 10.57
N SER A 357 1.35 1.78 9.35
CA SER A 357 2.38 1.73 8.29
C SER A 357 3.37 2.87 8.47
N PRO A 358 4.62 2.61 8.87
CA PRO A 358 5.61 3.65 9.10
C PRO A 358 6.19 4.17 7.80
N THR A 359 6.38 5.48 7.73
CA THR A 359 7.25 6.19 6.80
C THR A 359 7.83 7.41 7.50
N VAL A 360 8.59 8.20 6.80
CA VAL A 360 9.13 9.47 7.31
C VAL A 360 8.83 10.61 6.35
N ALA A 361 8.78 11.82 6.89
CA ALA A 361 8.65 13.06 6.16
C ALA A 361 9.37 14.17 6.93
N ASP A 362 9.87 15.18 6.24
CA ASP A 362 10.42 16.38 6.83
C ASP A 362 9.53 17.56 6.40
N PHE A 363 8.39 17.73 7.11
CA PHE A 363 7.44 18.81 6.78
C PHE A 363 7.93 20.17 7.27
N ASN A 364 8.65 20.21 8.39
CA ASN A 364 9.15 21.45 8.97
C ASN A 364 10.43 21.97 8.29
N GLY A 365 11.06 21.18 7.42
CA GLY A 365 12.24 21.58 6.64
C GLY A 365 13.52 21.73 7.46
N ASP A 366 13.63 21.06 8.63
CA ASP A 366 14.81 21.15 9.48
C ASP A 366 15.90 20.13 9.15
N GLY A 367 15.66 19.27 8.16
CA GLY A 367 16.58 18.23 7.70
C GLY A 367 16.58 16.97 8.59
N VAL A 368 15.69 16.89 9.58
CA VAL A 368 15.53 15.72 10.44
C VAL A 368 14.26 14.99 10.04
N PRO A 369 14.33 13.68 9.71
CA PRO A 369 13.15 12.93 9.33
C PRO A 369 12.21 12.74 10.53
N ASP A 370 10.97 13.17 10.39
CA ASP A 370 9.89 12.95 11.34
C ASP A 370 9.09 11.69 10.96
N PHE A 371 8.39 11.11 11.92
CA PHE A 371 7.55 9.94 11.67
C PHE A 371 6.21 10.34 11.04
N LEU A 372 5.85 9.66 9.96
CA LEU A 372 4.53 9.70 9.36
C LEU A 372 3.96 8.28 9.33
N GLY A 373 2.83 8.08 10.01
CA GLY A 373 2.18 6.77 10.10
C GLY A 373 0.83 6.77 9.40
N GLY A 374 0.58 5.77 8.54
CA GLY A 374 -0.75 5.50 8.00
C GLY A 374 -1.47 4.45 8.85
N ALA A 375 -2.68 4.75 9.32
CA ALA A 375 -3.45 3.89 10.22
C ALA A 375 -4.50 3.04 9.48
N GLU A 376 -5.12 2.12 10.22
CA GLU A 376 -6.16 1.24 9.72
C GLU A 376 -7.42 2.00 9.29
N ASP A 377 -7.74 3.09 10.00
CA ASP A 377 -8.87 3.97 9.68
C ASP A 377 -8.64 4.87 8.46
N GLY A 378 -7.47 4.76 7.82
CA GLY A 378 -7.07 5.52 6.64
C GLY A 378 -6.48 6.90 6.92
N ARG A 379 -6.40 7.33 8.18
CA ARG A 379 -5.79 8.60 8.57
C ARG A 379 -4.28 8.54 8.59
N PHE A 380 -3.66 9.72 8.59
CA PHE A 380 -2.21 9.90 8.74
C PHE A 380 -1.91 10.55 10.08
N TYR A 381 -0.88 10.02 10.76
CA TYR A 381 -0.43 10.47 12.06
C TYR A 381 1.02 10.93 11.96
N TYR A 382 1.26 12.15 12.38
CA TYR A 382 2.58 12.76 12.39
C TYR A 382 3.13 12.82 13.82
N LEU A 383 4.37 12.37 13.99
CA LEU A 383 5.10 12.47 15.25
C LEU A 383 6.47 13.07 14.97
N ARG A 384 6.73 14.19 15.62
CA ARG A 384 8.00 14.89 15.50
C ARG A 384 9.14 14.04 16.05
N ASN A 385 10.26 13.99 15.32
CA ASN A 385 11.47 13.34 15.82
C ASN A 385 12.00 14.12 17.02
N PRO A 386 12.41 13.46 18.12
CA PRO A 386 12.99 14.16 19.27
C PRO A 386 14.23 15.01 18.97
N ARG A 387 14.90 14.78 17.83
CA ARG A 387 16.04 15.58 17.35
C ARG A 387 15.62 16.82 16.58
N SER A 388 14.39 16.87 16.08
CA SER A 388 13.81 18.03 15.36
C SER A 388 13.80 19.27 16.24
N ARG A 389 14.09 20.45 15.68
CA ARG A 389 14.23 21.73 16.38
C ARG A 389 12.97 22.59 16.39
#